data_1c84b47d7dfb861761846037bafd93d0
#
_entry.id   1c84b47d7dfb861761846037bafd93d0
#
_cell.length_a   1.000
_cell.length_b   1.000
_cell.length_c   1.000
_cell.angle_alpha   90.00
_cell.angle_beta   90.00
_cell.angle_gamma   90.00
#
_symmetry.space_group_name_H-M   'P 1'
#
loop_
_entity.id
_entity.type
_entity.pdbx_description
1 polymer ?
#
loop_
_entity_poly.entity_id
_entity_poly.type
_entity_poly.pdbx_seq_one_letter_code
_entity_poly.pdbx_strand_id
1 'polypeptide(L)'
;MKILVVGAGISGCVCAYQLSKAGHDVVVIEKGRGVGGRMATRRVGGARIDHGAQFLTARSTRMLGLLEGWKTNCDVMPWYDRIPNRPDL
;
A
#
# COMPACT_ATOMS: atom_id res chain seq x y z
N MET A 1 10.15 -17.18 -13.69
CA MET A 1 11.11 -16.13 -14.07
C MET A 1 11.60 -15.46 -12.79
N LYS A 2 12.84 -15.05 -12.77
CA LYS A 2 13.37 -14.26 -11.65
C LYS A 2 13.21 -12.78 -11.97
N ILE A 3 12.60 -12.04 -11.06
CA ILE A 3 12.26 -10.63 -11.30
C ILE A 3 12.77 -9.80 -10.12
N LEU A 4 13.44 -8.70 -10.44
CA LEU A 4 13.89 -7.72 -9.47
C LEU A 4 12.98 -6.51 -9.54
N VAL A 5 12.38 -6.13 -8.39
CA VAL A 5 11.58 -4.91 -8.26
C VAL A 5 12.39 -3.90 -7.45
N VAL A 6 12.59 -2.73 -8.02
CA VAL A 6 13.34 -1.66 -7.38
C VAL A 6 12.36 -0.68 -6.76
N GLY A 7 12.43 -0.54 -5.45
CA GLY A 7 11.55 0.31 -4.67
C GLY A 7 10.42 -0.46 -4.01
N ALA A 8 10.30 -0.30 -2.70
CA ALA A 8 9.27 -0.97 -1.89
C ALA A 8 8.21 0.01 -1.39
N GLY A 9 7.87 1.01 -2.20
CA GLY A 9 6.66 1.80 -2.02
C GLY A 9 5.43 0.95 -2.34
N ILE A 10 4.26 1.55 -2.29
CA ILE A 10 3.02 0.80 -2.54
C ILE A 10 3.00 0.17 -3.94
N SER A 11 3.46 0.90 -4.96
CA SER A 11 3.50 0.38 -6.33
C SER A 11 4.42 -0.83 -6.46
N GLY A 12 5.61 -0.76 -5.90
CA GLY A 12 6.56 -1.86 -5.92
C GLY A 12 6.05 -3.07 -5.16
N CYS A 13 5.45 -2.86 -3.99
CA CYS A 13 4.90 -3.94 -3.18
C CYS A 13 3.74 -4.64 -3.87
N VAL A 14 2.81 -3.90 -4.47
CA VAL A 14 1.69 -4.48 -5.21
C VAL A 14 2.19 -5.24 -6.44
N CYS A 15 3.13 -4.68 -7.18
CA CYS A 15 3.73 -5.33 -8.33
C CYS A 15 4.39 -6.66 -7.93
N ALA A 16 5.21 -6.64 -6.88
CA ALA A 16 5.88 -7.83 -6.39
C ALA A 16 4.89 -8.90 -5.94
N TYR A 17 3.84 -8.51 -5.25
CA TYR A 17 2.81 -9.44 -4.79
C TYR A 17 2.10 -10.10 -5.97
N GLN A 18 1.69 -9.33 -6.98
CA GLN A 18 1.02 -9.87 -8.15
C GLN A 18 1.92 -10.81 -8.95
N LEU A 19 3.18 -10.44 -9.12
CA LEU A 19 4.14 -11.29 -9.82
C LEU A 19 4.43 -12.58 -9.06
N SER A 20 4.53 -12.50 -7.74
CA SER A 20 4.73 -13.68 -6.90
C SER A 20 3.54 -14.62 -6.99
N LYS A 21 2.32 -14.10 -6.99
CA LYS A 21 1.11 -14.91 -7.16
C LYS A 21 1.06 -15.58 -8.54
N ALA A 22 1.66 -14.95 -9.55
CA ALA A 22 1.73 -15.52 -10.89
C ALA A 22 2.81 -16.60 -11.03
N GLY A 23 3.53 -16.92 -9.95
CA GLY A 23 4.52 -17.99 -9.94
C GLY A 23 5.94 -17.55 -10.21
N HIS A 24 6.21 -16.25 -10.24
CA HIS A 24 7.56 -15.74 -10.44
C HIS A 24 8.33 -15.65 -9.12
N ASP A 25 9.65 -15.76 -9.22
CA ASP A 25 10.55 -15.56 -8.09
C ASP A 25 10.91 -14.08 -8.03
N VAL A 26 10.42 -13.36 -7.02
CA VAL A 26 10.52 -11.90 -6.98
C VAL A 26 11.37 -11.47 -5.80
N VAL A 27 12.30 -10.57 -6.06
CA VAL A 27 13.11 -9.89 -5.03
C VAL A 27 12.84 -8.40 -5.12
N VAL A 28 12.56 -7.78 -3.98
CA VAL A 28 12.33 -6.34 -3.88
C VAL A 28 13.50 -5.70 -3.17
N ILE A 29 14.07 -4.65 -3.73
CA ILE A 29 15.13 -3.88 -3.09
C ILE A 29 14.63 -2.46 -2.80
N GLU A 30 15.03 -1.93 -1.65
CA GLU A 30 14.59 -0.62 -1.19
C GLU A 30 15.78 0.13 -0.58
N LYS A 31 15.96 1.39 -0.97
CA LYS A 31 17.04 2.24 -0.46
C LYS A 31 16.77 2.75 0.96
N GLY A 32 15.51 2.80 1.37
CA GLY A 32 15.11 3.27 2.69
C GLY A 32 15.26 2.19 3.75
N ARG A 33 14.95 2.51 4.99
CA ARG A 33 15.06 1.59 6.12
C ARG A 33 13.91 0.60 6.22
N GLY A 34 12.83 0.83 5.49
CA GLY A 34 11.66 -0.03 5.53
C GLY A 34 10.82 0.11 4.29
N VAL A 35 9.74 -0.64 4.24
CA VAL A 35 8.81 -0.67 3.10
C VAL A 35 7.71 0.37 3.28
N GLY A 36 6.98 0.63 2.21
CA GLY A 36 5.78 1.47 2.23
C GLY A 36 5.95 2.85 1.61
N GLY A 37 7.17 3.37 1.49
CA GLY A 37 7.42 4.68 0.89
C GLY A 37 6.61 5.78 1.55
N ARG A 38 5.79 6.49 0.77
CA ARG A 38 4.95 7.59 1.25
C ARG A 38 3.81 7.15 2.16
N MET A 39 3.56 5.84 2.27
CA MET A 39 2.55 5.26 3.16
C MET A 39 3.18 4.67 4.42
N ALA A 40 4.49 4.80 4.58
CA ALA A 40 5.19 4.17 5.70
C ALA A 40 4.81 4.81 7.03
N THR A 41 4.75 3.97 8.05
CA THR A 41 4.58 4.39 9.45
C THR A 41 5.95 4.63 10.07
N ARG A 42 6.12 5.77 10.71
CA ARG A 42 7.36 6.09 11.42
C ARG A 42 7.24 5.65 12.88
N ARG A 43 8.28 5.02 13.37
CA ARG A 43 8.38 4.64 14.78
C ARG A 43 9.30 5.60 15.51
N VAL A 44 8.78 6.24 16.56
CA VAL A 44 9.53 7.19 17.38
C VAL A 44 9.28 6.84 18.84
N GLY A 45 10.32 6.39 19.54
CA GLY A 45 10.27 6.14 20.97
C GLY A 45 9.15 5.21 21.41
N GLY A 46 8.81 4.19 20.66
CA GLY A 46 7.74 3.26 20.98
C GLY A 46 6.37 3.65 20.43
N ALA A 47 6.25 4.86 19.88
CA ALA A 47 5.03 5.29 19.21
C ALA A 47 5.11 5.01 17.73
N ARG A 48 3.95 4.85 17.08
CA ARG A 48 3.83 4.72 15.63
C ARG A 48 3.14 5.96 15.09
N ILE A 49 3.77 6.60 14.11
CA ILE A 49 3.25 7.84 13.53
C ILE A 49 3.17 7.66 12.02
N ASP A 50 1.97 7.84 11.47
CA ASP A 50 1.74 7.86 10.03
C ASP A 50 2.07 9.26 9.53
N HIS A 51 3.29 9.43 9.02
CA HIS A 51 3.79 10.74 8.60
C HIS A 51 3.62 11.02 7.11
N GLY A 52 3.12 10.04 6.37
CA GLY A 52 2.87 10.17 4.94
C GLY A 52 1.37 10.19 4.64
N ALA A 53 0.92 9.30 3.75
CA ALA A 53 -0.48 9.18 3.40
C ALA A 53 -1.28 8.65 4.61
N GLN A 54 -2.35 9.35 4.96
CA GLN A 54 -3.18 9.01 6.12
C GLN A 54 -4.41 8.21 5.73
N PHE A 55 -4.86 8.36 4.50
CA PHE A 55 -6.01 7.64 3.96
C PHE A 55 -5.84 7.48 2.45
N LEU A 56 -6.69 6.64 1.86
CA LEU A 56 -6.74 6.47 0.41
C LEU A 56 -8.17 6.47 -0.09
N THR A 57 -8.33 6.80 -1.37
CA THR A 57 -9.59 6.69 -2.07
C THR A 57 -9.41 5.78 -3.28
N ALA A 58 -10.49 5.13 -3.71
CA ALA A 58 -10.44 4.24 -4.86
C ALA A 58 -11.63 4.51 -5.77
N ARG A 59 -11.37 4.62 -7.07
CA ARG A 59 -12.42 4.90 -8.08
C ARG A 59 -12.47 3.84 -9.17
N SER A 60 -11.32 3.30 -9.59
CA SER A 60 -11.30 2.29 -10.65
C SER A 60 -11.77 0.95 -10.12
N THR A 61 -12.35 0.13 -11.00
CA THR A 61 -12.78 -1.24 -10.66
C THR A 61 -11.60 -2.06 -10.15
N ARG A 62 -10.43 -1.91 -10.78
CA ARG A 62 -9.21 -2.63 -10.35
C ARG A 62 -8.78 -2.24 -8.94
N MET A 63 -8.76 -0.94 -8.65
CA MET A 63 -8.36 -0.47 -7.31
C MET A 63 -9.38 -0.87 -6.25
N LEU A 64 -10.67 -0.81 -6.57
CA LEU A 64 -11.72 -1.26 -5.66
C LEU A 64 -11.59 -2.74 -5.36
N GLY A 65 -11.24 -3.56 -6.34
CA GLY A 65 -10.99 -4.99 -6.14
C GLY A 65 -9.79 -5.25 -5.23
N LEU A 66 -8.70 -4.53 -5.40
CA LEU A 66 -7.54 -4.61 -4.52
C LEU A 66 -7.92 -4.23 -3.09
N LEU A 67 -8.68 -3.16 -2.94
CA LEU A 67 -9.10 -2.67 -1.63
C LEU A 67 -9.97 -3.68 -0.89
N GLU A 68 -10.87 -4.37 -1.58
CA GLU A 68 -11.69 -5.42 -0.97
C GLU A 68 -10.81 -6.56 -0.44
N GLY A 69 -9.79 -6.97 -1.18
CA GLY A 69 -8.84 -7.96 -0.72
C GLY A 69 -8.08 -7.49 0.51
N TRP A 70 -7.69 -6.23 0.56
CA TRP A 70 -6.97 -5.65 1.70
C TRP A 70 -7.85 -5.53 2.94
N LYS A 71 -9.14 -5.26 2.79
CA LYS A 71 -10.07 -5.27 3.93
C LYS A 71 -10.14 -6.64 4.60
N THR A 72 -10.03 -7.70 3.82
CA THR A 72 -10.10 -9.06 4.33
C THR A 72 -8.78 -9.53 4.93
N ASN A 73 -7.65 -9.19 4.28
CA ASN A 73 -6.34 -9.78 4.60
C ASN A 73 -5.38 -8.81 5.30
N CYS A 74 -5.70 -7.52 5.36
CA CYS A 74 -4.85 -6.48 5.93
C CYS A 74 -5.67 -5.57 6.84
N ASP A 75 -4.96 -4.68 7.53
CA ASP A 75 -5.59 -3.70 8.43
C ASP A 75 -6.04 -2.46 7.68
N VAL A 76 -7.00 -2.65 6.77
CA VAL A 76 -7.61 -1.56 6.02
C VAL A 76 -9.09 -1.54 6.35
N MET A 77 -9.59 -0.38 6.74
CA MET A 77 -10.99 -0.22 7.11
C MET A 77 -11.55 1.10 6.58
N PRO A 78 -12.86 1.19 6.37
CA PRO A 78 -13.48 2.47 6.00
C PRO A 78 -13.26 3.51 7.08
N TRP A 79 -12.95 4.74 6.66
CA TRP A 79 -12.76 5.86 7.57
C TRP A 79 -13.94 6.81 7.51
N TYR A 80 -14.21 7.33 6.31
CA TYR A 80 -15.37 8.20 6.05
C TYR A 80 -16.04 7.78 4.75
N ASP A 81 -17.37 7.90 4.70
CA ASP A 81 -18.12 7.77 3.46
C ASP A 81 -17.85 8.98 2.57
N ARG A 82 -17.66 10.12 3.19
CA ARG A 82 -17.46 11.38 2.53
C ARG A 82 -16.62 12.29 3.42
N ILE A 83 -15.73 13.05 2.82
CA ILE A 83 -14.95 14.06 3.53
C ILE A 83 -15.73 15.38 3.45
N PRO A 84 -16.04 16.02 4.59
CA PRO A 84 -16.73 17.31 4.58
C PRO A 84 -15.98 18.33 3.73
N ASN A 85 -16.71 19.10 2.91
CA ASN A 85 -16.17 20.09 2.00
C ASN A 85 -15.28 19.53 0.86
N ARG A 86 -15.28 18.22 0.69
CA ARG A 86 -14.54 17.54 -0.38
C ARG A 86 -15.42 16.46 -1.01
N PRO A 87 -16.51 16.84 -1.67
CA PRO A 87 -17.45 15.87 -2.25
C PRO A 87 -16.85 15.07 -3.42
N ASP A 88 -15.69 15.49 -3.91
CA ASP A 88 -14.96 14.83 -4.98
C ASP A 88 -14.13 13.62 -4.48
N LEU A 89 -14.03 13.42 -3.19
CA LEU A 89 -13.23 12.33 -2.60
C LEU A 89 -14.05 11.17 -2.03
#